data_e1c68111c99661da9a0ae777948ea000
#
_entry.id   e1c68111c99661da9a0ae777948ea000
#
_cell.length_a   1.000
_cell.length_b   1.000
_cell.length_c   1.000
_cell.angle_alpha   90.00
_cell.angle_beta   90.00
_cell.angle_gamma   90.00
#
_symmetry.space_group_name_H-M   'P 1'
#
loop_
_entity.id
_entity.type
_entity.pdbx_description
1 polymer ?
#
loop_
_entity_poly.entity_id
_entity_poly.type
_entity_poly.pdbx_seq_one_letter_code
_entity_poly.pdbx_strand_id
1 'polypeptide(L)'
;RTPASVKKMHELVNDPSKPVDCLIGRIPSYRADGDRISAIEVAPFGEGDSRFLELDELLVFYGLSPDLGPIAQWGLDIERKHLSVSLETFQTNIPGIYAIGDINTYPGKKKLILSGFHEGALAAFAIQQYLDPDTKHKLQYTTTSSALQKRLGVEDASE
;
A
#
# COMPACT_ATOMS: atom_id res chain seq x y z
N ARG A 1 -8.90 -4.73 -12.36
CA ARG A 1 -8.17 -3.93 -13.38
C ARG A 1 -9.15 -3.01 -14.07
N THR A 2 -8.69 -1.83 -14.53
CA THR A 2 -9.59 -0.86 -15.17
C THR A 2 -10.02 -1.36 -16.54
N PRO A 3 -11.30 -1.16 -16.94
CA PRO A 3 -11.79 -1.57 -18.26
C PRO A 3 -10.97 -0.99 -19.42
N ALA A 4 -10.48 0.25 -19.29
CA ALA A 4 -9.64 0.89 -20.29
C ALA A 4 -8.31 0.16 -20.53
N SER A 5 -7.64 -0.30 -19.47
CA SER A 5 -6.38 -1.06 -19.61
C SER A 5 -6.59 -2.42 -20.24
N VAL A 6 -7.71 -3.08 -19.93
CA VAL A 6 -8.07 -4.36 -20.53
C VAL A 6 -8.36 -4.19 -22.03
N LYS A 7 -9.13 -3.16 -22.39
CA LYS A 7 -9.40 -2.83 -23.79
C LYS A 7 -8.10 -2.58 -24.57
N LYS A 8 -7.20 -1.75 -24.02
CA LYS A 8 -5.92 -1.46 -24.67
C LYS A 8 -5.05 -2.69 -24.86
N MET A 9 -5.03 -3.61 -23.90
CA MET A 9 -4.33 -4.88 -24.01
C MET A 9 -4.92 -5.72 -25.16
N HIS A 10 -6.24 -5.85 -25.26
CA HIS A 10 -6.88 -6.59 -26.35
C HIS A 10 -6.60 -5.96 -27.72
N GLU A 11 -6.58 -4.65 -27.84
CA GLU A 11 -6.20 -3.95 -29.05
C GLU A 11 -4.77 -4.32 -29.48
N LEU A 12 -3.82 -4.37 -28.54
CA LEU A 12 -2.42 -4.70 -28.82
C LEU A 12 -2.25 -6.17 -29.24
N VAL A 13 -2.92 -7.10 -28.54
CA VAL A 13 -2.84 -8.54 -28.84
C VAL A 13 -3.47 -8.88 -30.18
N ASN A 14 -4.54 -8.16 -30.55
CA ASN A 14 -5.27 -8.39 -31.80
C ASN A 14 -4.68 -7.65 -33.01
N ASP A 15 -3.67 -6.82 -32.81
CA ASP A 15 -2.99 -6.10 -33.90
C ASP A 15 -1.84 -6.93 -34.44
N PRO A 16 -1.95 -7.48 -35.67
CA PRO A 16 -0.91 -8.35 -36.25
C PRO A 16 0.41 -7.61 -36.52
N SER A 17 0.41 -6.28 -36.49
CA SER A 17 1.62 -5.47 -36.63
C SER A 17 2.41 -5.35 -35.32
N LYS A 18 1.85 -5.80 -34.19
CA LYS A 18 2.46 -5.75 -32.87
C LYS A 18 2.83 -7.14 -32.38
N PRO A 19 4.09 -7.40 -32.04
CA PRO A 19 4.54 -8.68 -31.52
C PRO A 19 4.18 -8.80 -30.01
N VAL A 20 2.87 -8.84 -29.70
CA VAL A 20 2.36 -8.90 -28.33
C VAL A 20 1.50 -10.14 -28.13
N ASP A 21 1.91 -11.01 -27.22
CA ASP A 21 1.17 -12.18 -26.78
C ASP A 21 0.61 -11.98 -25.36
N CYS A 22 -0.59 -12.51 -25.12
CA CYS A 22 -1.18 -12.55 -23.79
C CYS A 22 -1.35 -13.99 -23.34
N LEU A 23 -0.59 -14.38 -22.31
CA LEU A 23 -0.63 -15.72 -21.74
C LEU A 23 -1.21 -15.64 -20.32
N ILE A 24 -2.21 -16.45 -20.05
CA ILE A 24 -2.81 -16.58 -18.73
C ILE A 24 -2.26 -17.83 -18.06
N GLY A 25 -1.52 -17.64 -16.95
CA GLY A 25 -0.85 -18.73 -16.27
C GLY A 25 -0.11 -18.28 -15.02
N ARG A 26 0.69 -19.19 -14.49
CA ARG A 26 1.63 -18.96 -13.37
C ARG A 26 3.06 -19.16 -13.87
N ILE A 27 4.02 -18.60 -13.17
CA ILE A 27 5.45 -18.79 -13.42
C ILE A 27 5.99 -19.68 -12.30
N PRO A 28 6.07 -21.01 -12.48
CA PRO A 28 6.56 -21.91 -11.44
C PRO A 28 8.08 -21.92 -11.32
N SER A 29 8.80 -21.65 -12.41
CA SER A 29 10.25 -21.68 -12.44
C SER A 29 10.85 -20.70 -13.45
N TYR A 30 12.16 -20.53 -13.40
CA TYR A 30 12.93 -19.72 -14.34
C TYR A 30 14.28 -20.38 -14.65
N ARG A 31 14.91 -19.96 -15.72
CA ARG A 31 16.31 -20.25 -16.03
C ARG A 31 17.12 -18.97 -15.93
N ALA A 32 18.34 -19.09 -15.44
CA ALA A 32 19.27 -17.98 -15.36
C ALA A 32 20.59 -18.35 -16.05
N ASP A 33 21.22 -17.36 -16.64
CA ASP A 33 22.58 -17.42 -17.14
C ASP A 33 23.42 -16.38 -16.37
N GLY A 34 24.21 -16.86 -15.44
CA GLY A 34 24.88 -16.02 -14.45
C GLY A 34 23.84 -15.27 -13.58
N ASP A 35 23.94 -13.94 -13.55
CA ASP A 35 23.05 -13.06 -12.77
C ASP A 35 21.80 -12.59 -13.54
N ARG A 36 21.58 -13.10 -14.77
CA ARG A 36 20.45 -12.69 -15.60
C ARG A 36 19.46 -13.83 -15.79
N ILE A 37 18.17 -13.51 -15.67
CA ILE A 37 17.10 -14.44 -16.06
C ILE A 37 17.07 -14.52 -17.58
N SER A 38 17.20 -15.73 -18.12
CA SER A 38 17.20 -15.99 -19.56
C SER A 38 15.89 -16.59 -20.07
N ALA A 39 15.13 -17.26 -19.22
CA ALA A 39 13.81 -17.81 -19.58
C ALA A 39 12.92 -17.95 -18.34
N ILE A 40 11.61 -17.90 -18.54
CA ILE A 40 10.60 -18.25 -17.55
C ILE A 40 9.76 -19.42 -18.03
N GLU A 41 9.38 -20.30 -17.11
CA GLU A 41 8.38 -21.31 -17.37
C GLU A 41 6.99 -20.72 -17.16
N VAL A 42 6.11 -20.84 -18.15
CA VAL A 42 4.71 -20.46 -18.04
C VAL A 42 3.85 -21.72 -18.04
N ALA A 43 3.13 -21.96 -16.95
CA ALA A 43 2.20 -23.05 -16.77
C ALA A 43 0.75 -22.51 -16.72
N PRO A 44 -0.22 -23.11 -17.44
CA PRO A 44 -1.61 -22.72 -17.38
C PRO A 44 -2.20 -22.98 -15.98
N PHE A 45 -3.33 -22.31 -15.62
CA PHE A 45 -4.03 -22.57 -14.36
C PHE A 45 -4.85 -23.86 -14.38
N GLY A 46 -5.12 -24.45 -15.54
CA GLY A 46 -5.83 -25.72 -15.73
C GLY A 46 -4.92 -26.80 -16.32
N GLU A 47 -5.54 -27.77 -17.01
CA GLU A 47 -4.83 -28.79 -17.76
C GLU A 47 -4.12 -28.16 -18.95
N GLY A 48 -2.91 -28.63 -19.25
CA GLY A 48 -2.07 -28.17 -20.36
C GLY A 48 -0.60 -28.19 -19.99
N ASP A 49 0.24 -28.23 -21.01
CA ASP A 49 1.69 -28.30 -20.85
C ASP A 49 2.27 -26.93 -20.53
N SER A 50 3.23 -26.92 -19.62
CA SER A 50 4.05 -25.72 -19.39
C SER A 50 5.05 -25.53 -20.54
N ARG A 51 5.42 -24.28 -20.79
CA ARG A 51 6.43 -23.93 -21.77
C ARG A 51 7.41 -22.90 -21.24
N PHE A 52 8.65 -23.01 -21.68
CA PHE A 52 9.65 -21.98 -21.44
C PHE A 52 9.55 -20.89 -22.51
N LEU A 53 9.58 -19.64 -22.02
CA LEU A 53 9.69 -18.44 -22.85
C LEU A 53 11.06 -17.83 -22.59
N GLU A 54 11.86 -17.74 -23.63
CA GLU A 54 13.11 -16.99 -23.59
C GLU A 54 12.82 -15.49 -23.53
N LEU A 55 13.62 -14.75 -22.80
CA LEU A 55 13.44 -13.33 -22.61
C LEU A 55 14.79 -12.63 -22.32
N ASP A 56 14.85 -11.38 -22.71
CA ASP A 56 15.97 -10.49 -22.42
C ASP A 56 15.71 -9.69 -21.12
N GLU A 57 14.45 -9.31 -20.89
CA GLU A 57 14.04 -8.50 -19.75
C GLU A 57 12.71 -9.00 -19.16
N LEU A 58 12.60 -8.99 -17.83
CA LEU A 58 11.39 -9.35 -17.10
C LEU A 58 10.90 -8.18 -16.24
N LEU A 59 9.72 -7.65 -16.57
CA LEU A 59 9.05 -6.63 -15.79
C LEU A 59 7.95 -7.25 -14.92
N VAL A 60 8.11 -7.20 -13.60
CA VAL A 60 7.21 -7.85 -12.64
C VAL A 60 6.24 -6.86 -12.04
N PHE A 61 4.94 -7.06 -12.25
CA PHE A 61 3.85 -6.22 -11.75
C PHE A 61 2.78 -7.03 -10.99
N TYR A 62 3.20 -7.90 -10.08
CA TYR A 62 2.28 -8.78 -9.33
C TYR A 62 1.49 -8.07 -8.21
N GLY A 63 1.81 -6.81 -7.93
CA GLY A 63 1.26 -6.07 -6.80
C GLY A 63 1.99 -6.39 -5.50
N LEU A 64 1.40 -5.95 -4.38
CA LEU A 64 1.98 -6.11 -3.06
C LEU A 64 1.26 -7.23 -2.29
N SER A 65 2.03 -8.11 -1.68
CA SER A 65 1.55 -9.08 -0.69
C SER A 65 2.25 -8.78 0.63
N PRO A 66 1.54 -8.30 1.66
CA PRO A 66 2.15 -7.99 2.94
C PRO A 66 2.80 -9.23 3.55
N ASP A 67 4.01 -9.06 4.06
CA ASP A 67 4.65 -9.99 4.97
C ASP A 67 4.87 -9.25 6.30
N LEU A 68 4.15 -9.68 7.33
CA LEU A 68 4.20 -9.03 8.64
C LEU A 68 5.46 -9.39 9.43
N GLY A 69 6.19 -10.42 9.01
CA GLY A 69 7.40 -10.86 9.71
C GLY A 69 7.15 -11.05 11.21
N PRO A 70 8.04 -10.52 12.09
CA PRO A 70 7.88 -10.65 13.54
C PRO A 70 6.60 -10.02 14.11
N ILE A 71 6.04 -9.01 13.45
CA ILE A 71 4.81 -8.32 13.88
C ILE A 71 3.64 -9.31 14.01
N ALA A 72 3.61 -10.36 13.19
CA ALA A 72 2.59 -11.40 13.27
C ALA A 72 2.55 -12.14 14.61
N GLN A 73 3.62 -12.05 15.41
CA GLN A 73 3.77 -12.73 16.70
C GLN A 73 3.52 -11.82 17.92
N TRP A 74 3.20 -10.55 17.71
CA TRP A 74 3.01 -9.55 18.77
C TRP A 74 1.64 -9.64 19.46
N GLY A 75 0.77 -10.57 19.06
CA GLY A 75 -0.58 -10.70 19.63
C GLY A 75 -1.56 -9.65 19.11
N LEU A 76 -1.25 -9.02 17.97
CA LEU A 76 -2.13 -8.08 17.31
C LEU A 76 -3.26 -8.80 16.57
N ASP A 77 -4.43 -8.17 16.48
CA ASP A 77 -5.54 -8.67 15.69
C ASP A 77 -5.23 -8.52 14.20
N ILE A 78 -5.12 -9.64 13.51
CA ILE A 78 -4.74 -9.68 12.09
C ILE A 78 -5.91 -10.21 11.26
N GLU A 79 -6.33 -9.44 10.26
CA GLU A 79 -7.31 -9.85 9.27
C GLU A 79 -6.66 -9.81 7.88
N ARG A 80 -6.60 -10.97 7.18
CA ARG A 80 -6.06 -11.09 5.81
C ARG A 80 -4.71 -10.40 5.62
N LYS A 81 -3.78 -10.62 6.55
CA LYS A 81 -2.44 -10.02 6.59
C LYS A 81 -2.43 -8.50 6.83
N HIS A 82 -3.45 -7.94 7.44
CA HIS A 82 -3.52 -6.55 7.83
C HIS A 82 -3.86 -6.44 9.31
N LEU A 83 -3.41 -5.36 9.95
CA LEU A 83 -3.67 -5.10 11.35
C LEU A 83 -5.04 -4.45 11.52
N SER A 84 -5.92 -5.04 12.32
CA SER A 84 -7.20 -4.46 12.67
C SER A 84 -7.01 -3.27 13.61
N VAL A 85 -7.68 -2.16 13.35
CA VAL A 85 -7.55 -0.92 14.14
C VAL A 85 -8.90 -0.29 14.41
N SER A 86 -8.96 0.52 15.47
CA SER A 86 -10.09 1.42 15.73
C SER A 86 -10.17 2.51 14.66
N LEU A 87 -11.36 2.79 14.18
CA LEU A 87 -11.61 3.88 13.20
C LEU A 87 -11.33 5.28 13.76
N GLU A 88 -11.47 5.45 15.07
CA GLU A 88 -11.36 6.76 15.71
C GLU A 88 -9.90 7.12 16.02
N THR A 89 -9.10 6.14 16.38
CA THR A 89 -7.76 6.35 16.93
C THR A 89 -6.65 5.70 16.12
N PHE A 90 -6.98 4.73 15.25
CA PHE A 90 -6.04 3.85 14.55
C PHE A 90 -5.15 3.03 15.50
N GLN A 91 -5.58 2.88 16.76
CA GLN A 91 -4.96 1.98 17.72
C GLN A 91 -5.37 0.53 17.44
N THR A 92 -4.44 -0.38 17.62
CA THR A 92 -4.68 -1.82 17.57
C THR A 92 -5.38 -2.32 18.84
N ASN A 93 -5.61 -3.62 18.94
CA ASN A 93 -6.08 -4.27 20.18
C ASN A 93 -5.09 -4.13 21.35
N ILE A 94 -3.81 -3.82 21.09
CA ILE A 94 -2.80 -3.60 22.13
C ILE A 94 -2.62 -2.09 22.35
N PRO A 95 -2.86 -1.60 23.59
CA PRO A 95 -2.69 -0.19 23.90
C PRO A 95 -1.26 0.31 23.61
N GLY A 96 -1.17 1.51 23.03
CA GLY A 96 0.10 2.14 22.67
C GLY A 96 0.66 1.69 21.31
N ILE A 97 0.03 0.72 20.63
CA ILE A 97 0.39 0.31 19.27
C ILE A 97 -0.66 0.83 18.29
N TYR A 98 -0.21 1.57 17.29
CA TYR A 98 -1.04 2.17 16.25
C TYR A 98 -0.59 1.67 14.87
N ALA A 99 -1.52 1.53 13.94
CA ALA A 99 -1.19 1.13 12.57
C ALA A 99 -1.93 2.01 11.56
N ILE A 100 -1.18 2.59 10.64
CA ILE A 100 -1.68 3.51 9.59
C ILE A 100 -1.19 3.07 8.21
N GLY A 101 -1.85 3.54 7.15
CA GLY A 101 -1.49 3.23 5.78
C GLY A 101 -1.96 1.84 5.35
N ASP A 102 -1.26 1.26 4.37
CA ASP A 102 -1.69 0.01 3.72
C ASP A 102 -1.63 -1.24 4.60
N ILE A 103 -0.93 -1.15 5.74
CA ILE A 103 -0.79 -2.27 6.68
C ILE A 103 -2.04 -2.49 7.54
N ASN A 104 -2.86 -1.46 7.75
CA ASN A 104 -4.05 -1.58 8.58
C ASN A 104 -5.29 -1.99 7.79
N THR A 105 -6.32 -2.45 8.52
CA THR A 105 -7.65 -2.71 7.99
C THR A 105 -8.74 -2.25 8.96
N TYR A 106 -9.83 -1.76 8.38
CA TYR A 106 -11.05 -1.36 9.06
C TYR A 106 -12.21 -1.30 8.04
N PRO A 107 -13.49 -1.29 8.46
CA PRO A 107 -14.63 -1.20 7.56
C PRO A 107 -14.54 0.05 6.66
N GLY A 108 -14.61 -0.13 5.34
CA GLY A 108 -14.53 0.95 4.37
C GLY A 108 -13.11 1.40 3.97
N LYS A 109 -12.06 0.75 4.47
CA LYS A 109 -10.65 1.05 4.12
C LYS A 109 -10.43 1.19 2.63
N LYS A 110 -9.78 2.28 2.24
CA LYS A 110 -9.22 2.50 0.90
C LYS A 110 -7.70 2.64 0.99
N LYS A 111 -6.98 1.84 0.23
CA LYS A 111 -5.52 1.89 0.15
C LYS A 111 -5.09 3.03 -0.77
N LEU A 112 -5.04 4.22 -0.22
CA LEU A 112 -4.63 5.45 -0.89
C LEU A 112 -3.63 6.19 -0.01
N ILE A 113 -2.69 6.88 -0.61
CA ILE A 113 -1.73 7.75 0.08
C ILE A 113 -2.48 8.79 0.95
N LEU A 114 -3.53 9.39 0.39
CA LEU A 114 -4.37 10.35 1.11
C LEU A 114 -4.99 9.75 2.39
N SER A 115 -5.50 8.50 2.32
CA SER A 115 -6.04 7.80 3.48
C SER A 115 -4.98 7.62 4.56
N GLY A 116 -3.77 7.20 4.18
CA GLY A 116 -2.66 7.03 5.11
C GLY A 116 -2.26 8.33 5.82
N PHE A 117 -2.24 9.46 5.14
CA PHE A 117 -1.99 10.76 5.77
C PHE A 117 -3.10 11.17 6.74
N HIS A 118 -4.36 10.97 6.36
CA HIS A 118 -5.49 11.24 7.25
C HIS A 118 -5.45 10.36 8.50
N GLU A 119 -5.21 9.07 8.34
CA GLU A 119 -5.04 8.11 9.43
C GLU A 119 -3.90 8.53 10.37
N GLY A 120 -2.76 8.97 9.80
CA GLY A 120 -1.62 9.47 10.57
C GLY A 120 -1.95 10.70 11.40
N ALA A 121 -2.74 11.62 10.85
CA ALA A 121 -3.20 12.79 11.60
C ALA A 121 -4.07 12.38 12.80
N LEU A 122 -5.06 11.51 12.59
CA LEU A 122 -5.94 11.05 13.69
C LEU A 122 -5.18 10.22 14.72
N ALA A 123 -4.28 9.35 14.30
CA ALA A 123 -3.40 8.59 15.20
C ALA A 123 -2.52 9.52 16.05
N ALA A 124 -1.97 10.60 15.48
CA ALA A 124 -1.15 11.56 16.21
C ALA A 124 -1.93 12.25 17.34
N PHE A 125 -3.17 12.67 17.09
CA PHE A 125 -4.04 13.22 18.14
C PHE A 125 -4.39 12.18 19.20
N ALA A 126 -4.66 10.94 18.80
CA ALA A 126 -4.93 9.86 19.73
C ALA A 126 -3.71 9.52 20.61
N ILE A 127 -2.51 9.50 20.04
CA ILE A 127 -1.25 9.30 20.76
C ILE A 127 -1.03 10.43 21.75
N GLN A 128 -1.24 11.67 21.34
CA GLN A 128 -1.10 12.83 22.22
C GLN A 128 -2.04 12.73 23.42
N GLN A 129 -3.31 12.40 23.20
CA GLN A 129 -4.30 12.20 24.27
C GLN A 129 -3.95 11.00 25.16
N TYR A 130 -3.37 9.93 24.59
CA TYR A 130 -2.93 8.76 25.36
C TYR A 130 -1.75 9.08 26.28
N LEU A 131 -0.80 9.91 25.82
CA LEU A 131 0.38 10.29 26.57
C LEU A 131 0.11 11.38 27.63
N ASP A 132 -0.87 12.24 27.39
CA ASP A 132 -1.25 13.33 28.27
C ASP A 132 -2.79 13.43 28.39
N PRO A 133 -3.40 12.50 29.15
CA PRO A 133 -4.86 12.37 29.22
C PRO A 133 -5.55 13.53 29.95
N ASP A 134 -4.82 14.25 30.82
CA ASP A 134 -5.36 15.33 31.64
C ASP A 134 -5.41 16.68 30.90
N THR A 135 -4.67 16.81 29.82
CA THR A 135 -4.63 18.02 29.01
C THR A 135 -5.64 17.96 27.87
N LYS A 136 -6.51 18.97 27.78
CA LYS A 136 -7.40 19.15 26.63
C LYS A 136 -6.61 19.68 25.42
N HIS A 137 -6.25 18.78 24.51
CA HIS A 137 -5.59 19.15 23.26
C HIS A 137 -6.59 19.77 22.29
N LYS A 138 -6.45 21.07 22.02
CA LYS A 138 -7.28 21.75 21.03
C LYS A 138 -6.61 21.68 19.66
N LEU A 139 -7.40 21.34 18.64
CA LEU A 139 -6.95 21.46 17.26
C LEU A 139 -6.66 22.93 16.96
N GLN A 140 -5.41 23.27 16.71
CA GLN A 140 -5.00 24.62 16.32
C GLN A 140 -4.68 24.63 14.83
N TYR A 141 -5.39 25.47 14.10
CA TYR A 141 -5.08 25.67 12.67
C TYR A 141 -3.78 26.44 12.51
N THR A 142 -3.00 26.09 11.48
CA THR A 142 -1.72 26.76 11.18
C THR A 142 -1.89 28.26 10.94
N THR A 143 -3.00 28.67 10.35
CA THR A 143 -3.35 30.08 10.08
C THR A 143 -3.62 30.91 11.33
N THR A 144 -3.95 30.27 12.46
CA THR A 144 -4.24 30.93 13.73
C THR A 144 -3.20 30.66 14.82
N SER A 145 -2.11 29.96 14.46
CA SER A 145 -1.03 29.62 15.38
C SER A 145 -0.01 30.75 15.48
N SER A 146 -0.08 31.55 16.54
CA SER A 146 0.91 32.59 16.81
C SER A 146 2.33 32.05 16.94
N ALA A 147 2.50 30.85 17.48
CA ALA A 147 3.80 30.20 17.57
C ALA A 147 4.38 29.86 16.20
N LEU A 148 3.54 29.41 15.25
CA LEU A 148 3.97 29.11 13.88
C LEU A 148 4.21 30.40 13.09
N GLN A 149 3.35 31.40 13.22
CA GLN A 149 3.53 32.73 12.61
C GLN A 149 4.87 33.34 13.02
N LYS A 150 5.21 33.29 14.31
CA LYS A 150 6.49 33.76 14.81
C LYS A 150 7.68 32.97 14.21
N ARG A 151 7.56 31.64 14.07
CA ARG A 151 8.62 30.81 13.46
C ARG A 151 8.81 31.09 11.97
N LEU A 152 7.73 31.43 11.29
CA LEU A 152 7.74 31.75 9.86
C LEU A 152 8.07 33.22 9.57
N GLY A 153 8.23 34.05 10.60
CA GLY A 153 8.47 35.50 10.44
C GLY A 153 7.31 36.24 9.79
N VAL A 154 6.08 35.70 9.94
CA VAL A 154 4.85 36.38 9.50
C VAL A 154 4.41 37.30 10.60
N GLU A 155 4.46 38.60 10.36
CA GLU A 155 3.90 39.60 11.28
C GLU A 155 2.37 39.51 11.27
N ASP A 156 1.74 39.67 12.47
CA ASP A 156 0.29 39.69 12.58
C ASP A 156 -0.28 40.78 11.67
N ALA A 157 -1.00 40.38 10.63
CA ALA A 157 -1.88 41.26 9.89
C ALA A 157 -3.14 41.48 10.72
N SER A 158 -2.98 42.10 11.91
CA SER A 158 -4.09 42.57 12.75
C SER A 158 -4.22 44.05 12.57
N GLU A 159 -5.00 44.45 11.58
CA GLU A 159 -5.85 45.65 11.61
C GLU A 159 -7.28 45.25 11.27
#